data_3b28e5890531514cff4c14d4ce4af234
#
_entry.id   3b28e5890531514cff4c14d4ce4af234
#
_cell.length_a   1.000
_cell.length_b   1.000
_cell.length_c   1.000
_cell.angle_alpha   90.00
_cell.angle_beta   90.00
_cell.angle_gamma   90.00
#
_symmetry.space_group_name_H-M   'P 1'
#
loop_
_entity.id
_entity.type
_entity.pdbx_description
1 polymer ?
#
loop_
_entity_poly.entity_id
_entity_poly.type
_entity_poly.pdbx_seq_one_letter_code
_entity_poly.pdbx_strand_id
1 'polypeptide(L)'
;MILAADFETTVNPEHTDVWAWGLCPVGDTEAFQHGTNIDSFMALMEHLASHETVKVYFHNLKFDGEFIIYWLLHNGFEHREDSEDLDKDTFSTLISDMGQFYSIEICFGKRKKALKKVKLYDSLKLIPMPIAKMPKAFGLPIKKLEIDYERVQKPDSELTEQEVEYLKNDVLILAMSLDHMFKQRLTRMTIGSNALAEYKDLEGKKKFEKLFPQIDYFDTDIRRSYKGGFTYCDPRFAEKDIGEGIVLDVNSLYPSRMKYCPLPYGQPIFFEGEYKDDKAYPLYVQHLQCQFKVKPNHIPTIQVKHSRFFVSTEYLTSSNSEVVDMVLTSVDLKLFMEHYDVFDCTFIDGFKFRAAVGMFDSYIDKWNDIKVKATETGNPGLRTIAKLMLNNLYGKFSTNPESAQKFPYLGDDDCVHYRLSSPEHRDPVYIPVGTFITAWARDKTIRSAQQVYDRFLYADTDSLHLIGTEIPDGLEVHPSKLGAWKHESTFERARFLRQKCYIEQIDGKLKVTCAGMPERCHEFVTWENFHIGAEIPGKLKHTHVPGGVLLAETPLTIRE
;
A
#
# COMPACT_ATOMS: atom_id res chain seq x y z
N MET A 1 20.28 16.01 -11.66
CA MET A 1 19.53 16.94 -10.80
C MET A 1 18.29 16.25 -10.25
N ILE A 2 17.92 16.48 -8.98
CA ILE A 2 16.70 15.92 -8.37
C ILE A 2 15.86 17.07 -7.82
N LEU A 3 14.60 17.12 -8.21
CA LEU A 3 13.67 18.23 -7.93
C LEU A 3 12.39 17.69 -7.30
N ALA A 4 11.76 18.48 -6.45
CA ALA A 4 10.38 18.32 -6.00
C ALA A 4 9.51 19.34 -6.73
N ALA A 5 8.30 18.99 -7.13
CA ALA A 5 7.36 19.88 -7.81
C ALA A 5 5.92 19.64 -7.37
N ASP A 6 5.10 20.64 -7.59
CA ASP A 6 3.66 20.63 -7.35
C ASP A 6 2.95 21.57 -8.33
N PHE A 7 1.72 21.24 -8.71
CA PHE A 7 0.86 22.06 -9.59
C PHE A 7 -0.37 22.53 -8.83
N GLU A 8 -0.78 23.76 -9.12
CA GLU A 8 -2.09 24.29 -8.79
C GLU A 8 -2.93 24.40 -10.06
N THR A 9 -4.18 23.95 -10.01
CA THR A 9 -5.01 23.77 -11.19
C THR A 9 -6.36 24.44 -11.05
N THR A 10 -6.94 24.86 -12.18
CA THR A 10 -8.29 25.40 -12.23
C THR A 10 -9.33 24.29 -12.01
N VAL A 11 -10.53 24.68 -11.60
CA VAL A 11 -11.67 23.77 -11.41
C VAL A 11 -12.76 24.14 -12.41
N ASN A 12 -12.54 23.80 -13.70
CA ASN A 12 -13.49 24.09 -14.76
C ASN A 12 -13.84 22.79 -15.51
N PRO A 13 -15.11 22.36 -15.53
CA PRO A 13 -15.53 21.11 -16.19
C PRO A 13 -15.42 21.12 -17.71
N GLU A 14 -15.35 22.28 -18.36
CA GLU A 14 -15.19 22.38 -19.81
C GLU A 14 -13.73 22.30 -20.24
N HIS A 15 -12.82 22.89 -19.45
CA HIS A 15 -11.38 22.84 -19.68
C HIS A 15 -10.64 23.23 -18.38
N THR A 16 -9.70 22.41 -17.94
CA THR A 16 -8.89 22.68 -16.74
C THR A 16 -7.44 22.96 -17.11
N ASP A 17 -6.81 23.86 -16.37
CA ASP A 17 -5.45 24.34 -16.64
C ASP A 17 -4.59 24.33 -15.38
N VAL A 18 -3.28 24.23 -15.57
CA VAL A 18 -2.30 24.57 -14.54
C VAL A 18 -2.14 26.09 -14.50
N TRP A 19 -2.54 26.72 -13.39
CA TRP A 19 -2.39 28.16 -13.21
C TRP A 19 -1.16 28.54 -12.38
N ALA A 20 -0.57 27.59 -11.65
CA ALA A 20 0.73 27.77 -10.99
C ALA A 20 1.48 26.44 -10.88
N TRP A 21 2.79 26.54 -10.90
CA TRP A 21 3.68 25.43 -10.55
C TRP A 21 4.81 25.90 -9.66
N GLY A 22 5.21 25.02 -8.72
CA GLY A 22 6.38 25.21 -7.87
C GLY A 22 7.41 24.12 -8.10
N LEU A 23 8.68 24.49 -7.95
CA LEU A 23 9.82 23.59 -8.16
C LEU A 23 10.93 23.93 -7.16
N CYS A 24 11.54 22.91 -6.56
CA CYS A 24 12.65 23.09 -5.64
C CYS A 24 13.67 21.93 -5.76
N PRO A 25 14.98 22.19 -5.84
CA PRO A 25 15.98 21.15 -5.76
C PRO A 25 15.94 20.45 -4.39
N VAL A 26 16.04 19.13 -4.39
CA VAL A 26 16.15 18.35 -3.16
C VAL A 26 17.52 18.61 -2.52
N GLY A 27 17.52 19.10 -1.29
CA GLY A 27 18.75 19.48 -0.57
C GLY A 27 19.14 20.94 -0.67
N ASP A 28 18.42 21.75 -1.47
CA ASP A 28 18.62 23.22 -1.56
C ASP A 28 17.26 23.93 -1.56
N THR A 29 16.76 24.25 -0.38
CA THR A 29 15.45 24.86 -0.17
C THR A 29 15.39 26.35 -0.54
N GLU A 30 16.53 27.01 -0.72
CA GLU A 30 16.60 28.42 -1.11
C GLU A 30 16.40 28.61 -2.62
N ALA A 31 16.61 27.55 -3.43
CA ALA A 31 16.49 27.60 -4.87
C ALA A 31 15.06 27.30 -5.38
N PHE A 32 14.04 27.66 -4.60
CA PHE A 32 12.64 27.54 -5.02
C PHE A 32 12.34 28.43 -6.24
N GLN A 33 11.65 27.89 -7.21
CA GLN A 33 11.17 28.57 -8.41
C GLN A 33 9.68 28.29 -8.62
N HIS A 34 8.99 29.19 -9.27
CA HIS A 34 7.57 29.05 -9.64
C HIS A 34 7.26 29.71 -10.98
N GLY A 35 6.13 29.37 -11.54
CA GLY A 35 5.56 29.97 -12.75
C GLY A 35 4.05 29.78 -12.81
N THR A 36 3.42 30.27 -13.90
CA THR A 36 1.98 30.50 -13.97
C THR A 36 1.25 29.71 -15.05
N ASN A 37 1.95 28.82 -15.77
CA ASN A 37 1.34 27.94 -16.78
C ASN A 37 2.20 26.70 -17.03
N ILE A 38 1.61 25.67 -17.61
CA ILE A 38 2.30 24.41 -17.89
C ILE A 38 3.36 24.55 -18.98
N ASP A 39 3.17 25.44 -19.95
CA ASP A 39 4.16 25.65 -21.03
C ASP A 39 5.50 26.11 -20.48
N SER A 40 5.47 27.05 -19.55
CA SER A 40 6.70 27.53 -18.86
C SER A 40 7.38 26.45 -18.04
N PHE A 41 6.60 25.56 -17.39
CA PHE A 41 7.15 24.38 -16.71
C PHE A 41 7.84 23.42 -17.68
N MET A 42 7.17 23.07 -18.78
CA MET A 42 7.71 22.12 -19.76
C MET A 42 8.93 22.71 -20.49
N ALA A 43 8.93 24.01 -20.80
CA ALA A 43 10.10 24.71 -21.36
C ALA A 43 11.30 24.70 -20.40
N LEU A 44 11.06 24.88 -19.09
CA LEU A 44 12.11 24.74 -18.07
C LEU A 44 12.64 23.30 -18.03
N MET A 45 11.75 22.30 -18.07
CA MET A 45 12.16 20.88 -18.08
C MET A 45 13.04 20.54 -19.29
N GLU A 46 12.68 20.99 -20.48
CA GLU A 46 13.50 20.83 -21.68
C GLU A 46 14.86 21.51 -21.55
N HIS A 47 14.87 22.75 -21.05
CA HIS A 47 16.13 23.49 -20.80
C HIS A 47 17.05 22.73 -19.84
N LEU A 48 16.55 22.29 -18.69
CA LEU A 48 17.33 21.53 -17.70
C LEU A 48 17.82 20.19 -18.28
N ALA A 49 16.98 19.49 -19.05
CA ALA A 49 17.34 18.24 -19.72
C ALA A 49 18.45 18.41 -20.77
N SER A 50 18.65 19.61 -21.27
CA SER A 50 19.76 19.94 -22.18
C SER A 50 21.12 19.88 -21.49
N HIS A 51 21.18 19.97 -20.18
CA HIS A 51 22.41 19.90 -19.38
C HIS A 51 22.65 18.52 -18.79
N GLU A 52 21.65 17.91 -18.18
CA GLU A 52 21.71 16.59 -17.54
C GLU A 52 20.34 15.89 -17.52
N THR A 53 20.30 14.61 -17.14
CA THR A 53 19.02 13.93 -16.86
C THR A 53 18.41 14.50 -15.59
N VAL A 54 17.16 14.96 -15.70
CA VAL A 54 16.41 15.56 -14.59
C VAL A 54 15.46 14.53 -14.01
N LYS A 55 15.41 14.44 -12.67
CA LYS A 55 14.42 13.66 -11.94
C LYS A 55 13.52 14.62 -11.16
N VAL A 56 12.23 14.55 -11.36
CA VAL A 56 11.25 15.39 -10.67
C VAL A 56 10.28 14.51 -9.90
N TYR A 57 10.06 14.82 -8.66
CA TYR A 57 9.11 14.12 -7.80
C TYR A 57 7.88 14.99 -7.55
N PHE A 58 6.72 14.45 -7.92
CA PHE A 58 5.42 14.95 -7.51
C PHE A 58 4.85 14.07 -6.40
N HIS A 59 3.98 14.60 -5.56
CA HIS A 59 3.30 13.80 -4.56
C HIS A 59 1.88 13.48 -4.99
N ASN A 60 1.61 12.21 -5.31
CA ASN A 60 0.42 11.73 -6.02
C ASN A 60 0.42 12.16 -7.50
N LEU A 61 1.48 11.79 -8.22
CA LEU A 61 1.68 12.06 -9.65
C LEU A 61 0.45 11.72 -10.52
N LYS A 62 -0.45 10.88 -10.03
CA LYS A 62 -1.71 10.59 -10.72
C LYS A 62 -2.53 11.84 -11.02
N PHE A 63 -2.46 12.87 -10.18
CA PHE A 63 -3.15 14.13 -10.42
C PHE A 63 -2.36 15.01 -11.39
N ASP A 64 -1.16 15.41 -11.03
CA ASP A 64 -0.33 16.32 -11.83
C ASP A 64 0.08 15.72 -13.17
N GLY A 65 0.31 14.43 -13.19
CA GLY A 65 0.70 13.68 -14.38
C GLY A 65 -0.34 13.69 -15.49
N GLU A 66 -1.62 13.82 -15.19
CA GLU A 66 -2.69 13.93 -16.21
C GLU A 66 -2.55 15.22 -17.03
N PHE A 67 -2.19 16.34 -16.41
CA PHE A 67 -1.94 17.61 -17.10
C PHE A 67 -0.70 17.52 -17.98
N ILE A 68 0.33 16.86 -17.51
CA ILE A 68 1.58 16.64 -18.26
C ILE A 68 1.33 15.73 -19.46
N ILE A 69 0.61 14.62 -19.28
CA ILE A 69 0.25 13.69 -20.38
C ILE A 69 -0.62 14.40 -21.42
N TYR A 70 -1.62 15.16 -20.97
CA TYR A 70 -2.44 15.97 -21.87
C TYR A 70 -1.59 16.92 -22.69
N TRP A 71 -0.69 17.69 -22.05
CA TRP A 71 0.22 18.61 -22.73
C TRP A 71 1.11 17.89 -23.74
N LEU A 72 1.70 16.74 -23.39
CA LEU A 72 2.58 15.96 -24.27
C LEU A 72 1.84 15.52 -25.54
N LEU A 73 0.65 14.95 -25.39
CA LEU A 73 -0.15 14.47 -26.52
C LEU A 73 -0.58 15.62 -27.45
N HIS A 74 -0.89 16.80 -26.91
CA HIS A 74 -1.25 17.99 -27.69
C HIS A 74 -0.06 18.66 -28.38
N ASN A 75 1.15 18.51 -27.84
CA ASN A 75 2.37 19.07 -28.39
C ASN A 75 3.14 18.10 -29.30
N GLY A 76 2.48 17.03 -29.77
CA GLY A 76 3.02 16.12 -30.77
C GLY A 76 4.00 15.08 -30.24
N PHE A 77 4.06 14.88 -28.93
CA PHE A 77 4.83 13.79 -28.35
C PHE A 77 4.11 12.46 -28.55
N GLU A 78 4.84 11.42 -28.99
CA GLU A 78 4.29 10.08 -29.14
C GLU A 78 4.57 9.23 -27.90
N HIS A 79 3.55 8.51 -27.42
CA HIS A 79 3.71 7.54 -26.35
C HIS A 79 4.42 6.28 -26.85
N ARG A 80 5.45 5.84 -26.12
CA ARG A 80 6.15 4.57 -26.31
C ARG A 80 5.80 3.63 -25.16
N GLU A 81 5.55 2.37 -25.48
CA GLU A 81 5.21 1.35 -24.49
C GLU A 81 6.43 1.00 -23.61
N ASP A 82 7.63 1.01 -24.17
CA ASP A 82 8.88 0.80 -23.46
C ASP A 82 9.71 2.09 -23.35
N SER A 83 10.26 2.35 -22.19
CA SER A 83 11.18 3.47 -21.93
C SER A 83 12.55 3.31 -22.61
N GLU A 84 12.88 2.11 -23.09
CA GLU A 84 14.09 1.85 -23.87
C GLU A 84 13.94 2.36 -25.32
N ASP A 85 12.70 2.46 -25.83
CA ASP A 85 12.38 2.92 -27.20
C ASP A 85 12.22 4.45 -27.31
N LEU A 86 12.56 5.20 -26.26
CA LEU A 86 12.45 6.65 -26.26
C LEU A 86 13.43 7.30 -27.24
N ASP A 87 12.90 8.20 -28.06
CA ASP A 87 13.64 9.08 -28.98
C ASP A 87 13.08 10.51 -28.88
N LYS A 88 13.47 11.39 -29.80
CA LYS A 88 13.02 12.78 -29.83
C LYS A 88 11.49 12.88 -29.83
N ASP A 89 10.95 13.77 -29.02
CA ASP A 89 9.52 14.08 -28.89
C ASP A 89 8.66 12.82 -28.61
N THR A 90 9.20 11.94 -27.74
CA THR A 90 8.48 10.77 -27.25
C THR A 90 8.45 10.73 -25.72
N PHE A 91 7.49 10.00 -25.17
CA PHE A 91 7.41 9.74 -23.75
C PHE A 91 6.91 8.33 -23.46
N SER A 92 7.21 7.82 -22.28
CA SER A 92 6.68 6.55 -21.78
C SER A 92 6.08 6.74 -20.38
N THR A 93 5.17 5.85 -20.01
CA THR A 93 4.52 5.88 -18.70
C THR A 93 4.64 4.52 -18.03
N LEU A 94 4.76 4.52 -16.72
CA LEU A 94 4.59 3.34 -15.89
C LEU A 94 3.33 3.54 -15.02
N ILE A 95 2.18 3.08 -15.52
CA ILE A 95 0.88 3.16 -14.86
C ILE A 95 0.33 1.75 -14.77
N SER A 96 0.02 1.26 -13.55
CA SER A 96 -0.52 -0.09 -13.39
C SER A 96 -1.94 -0.21 -13.99
N ASP A 97 -2.40 -1.44 -14.19
CA ASP A 97 -3.78 -1.79 -14.56
C ASP A 97 -4.83 -1.18 -13.61
N MET A 98 -4.48 -1.05 -12.33
CA MET A 98 -5.30 -0.39 -11.31
C MET A 98 -5.23 1.14 -11.37
N GLY A 99 -4.53 1.72 -12.36
CA GLY A 99 -4.39 3.19 -12.52
C GLY A 99 -3.50 3.85 -11.47
N GLN A 100 -2.50 3.12 -10.96
CA GLN A 100 -1.47 3.69 -10.08
C GLN A 100 -0.31 4.20 -10.91
N PHE A 101 -0.02 5.48 -10.80
CA PHE A 101 1.11 6.10 -11.45
C PHE A 101 2.40 5.81 -10.66
N TYR A 102 3.46 5.49 -11.39
CA TYR A 102 4.81 5.32 -10.85
C TYR A 102 5.77 6.32 -11.47
N SER A 103 5.76 6.46 -12.80
CA SER A 103 6.62 7.39 -13.51
C SER A 103 6.07 7.79 -14.87
N ILE A 104 6.57 8.96 -15.34
CA ILE A 104 6.47 9.43 -16.71
C ILE A 104 7.90 9.79 -17.14
N GLU A 105 8.42 9.21 -18.23
CA GLU A 105 9.72 9.55 -18.80
C GLU A 105 9.52 10.29 -20.12
N ILE A 106 10.10 11.49 -20.25
CA ILE A 106 9.96 12.37 -21.42
C ILE A 106 11.33 12.51 -22.06
N CYS A 107 11.38 12.39 -23.40
CA CYS A 107 12.56 12.65 -24.19
C CYS A 107 12.32 13.81 -25.17
N PHE A 108 12.96 14.96 -24.92
CA PHE A 108 12.90 16.15 -25.78
C PHE A 108 13.87 16.10 -26.96
N GLY A 109 14.71 15.07 -27.05
CA GLY A 109 15.67 14.91 -28.15
C GLY A 109 17.02 14.39 -27.67
N LYS A 110 18.08 14.68 -28.46
CA LYS A 110 19.43 14.21 -28.20
C LYS A 110 20.37 15.36 -27.86
N ARG A 111 21.25 15.12 -26.91
CA ARG A 111 22.42 15.95 -26.59
C ARG A 111 23.68 15.14 -26.89
N LYS A 112 24.35 15.42 -28.02
CA LYS A 112 25.45 14.58 -28.53
C LYS A 112 24.96 13.14 -28.72
N LYS A 113 25.46 12.19 -27.88
CA LYS A 113 25.06 10.76 -27.90
C LYS A 113 24.05 10.41 -26.81
N ALA A 114 23.70 11.33 -25.89
CA ALA A 114 22.77 11.09 -24.78
C ALA A 114 21.40 11.69 -25.08
N LEU A 115 20.35 11.04 -24.59
CA LEU A 115 18.98 11.57 -24.66
C LEU A 115 18.79 12.70 -23.64
N LYS A 116 18.04 13.74 -24.04
CA LYS A 116 17.56 14.82 -23.16
C LYS A 116 16.33 14.29 -22.43
N LYS A 117 16.55 13.69 -21.26
CA LYS A 117 15.47 13.02 -20.51
C LYS A 117 15.06 13.77 -19.26
N VAL A 118 13.76 13.83 -19.05
CA VAL A 118 13.14 14.16 -17.76
C VAL A 118 12.36 12.94 -17.27
N LYS A 119 12.57 12.56 -16.02
CA LYS A 119 11.91 11.44 -15.37
C LYS A 119 11.08 11.97 -14.21
N LEU A 120 9.77 11.88 -14.32
CA LEU A 120 8.82 12.26 -13.29
C LEU A 120 8.47 11.03 -12.46
N TYR A 121 8.49 11.14 -11.13
CA TYR A 121 8.21 10.04 -10.20
C TYR A 121 7.12 10.40 -9.22
N ASP A 122 6.32 9.40 -8.84
CA ASP A 122 5.39 9.54 -7.74
C ASP A 122 6.07 9.29 -6.39
N SER A 123 6.29 10.35 -5.63
CA SER A 123 6.87 10.28 -4.29
C SER A 123 5.97 9.54 -3.27
N LEU A 124 4.66 9.42 -3.53
CA LEU A 124 3.75 8.64 -2.68
C LEU A 124 4.13 7.15 -2.64
N LYS A 125 4.85 6.63 -3.66
CA LYS A 125 5.39 5.26 -3.66
C LYS A 125 6.61 5.10 -2.76
N LEU A 126 7.28 6.19 -2.45
CA LEU A 126 8.44 6.22 -1.55
C LEU A 126 8.04 6.66 -0.13
N ILE A 127 7.13 7.64 -0.02
CA ILE A 127 6.61 8.20 1.24
C ILE A 127 5.08 8.07 1.23
N PRO A 128 4.52 6.93 1.64
CA PRO A 128 3.09 6.63 1.52
C PRO A 128 2.26 7.30 2.63
N MET A 129 2.27 8.64 2.66
CA MET A 129 1.46 9.45 3.57
C MET A 129 1.09 10.79 2.95
N PRO A 130 -0.01 11.45 3.34
CA PRO A 130 -0.35 12.80 2.87
C PRO A 130 0.74 13.83 3.20
N ILE A 131 0.92 14.84 2.33
CA ILE A 131 1.87 15.95 2.56
C ILE A 131 1.64 16.60 3.93
N ALA A 132 0.40 16.81 4.34
CA ALA A 132 0.06 17.41 5.63
C ALA A 132 0.61 16.66 6.86
N LYS A 133 0.87 15.35 6.73
CA LYS A 133 1.45 14.51 7.80
C LYS A 133 2.98 14.49 7.80
N MET A 134 3.62 14.84 6.69
CA MET A 134 5.08 14.79 6.54
C MET A 134 5.82 15.71 7.52
N PRO A 135 5.40 16.97 7.77
CA PRO A 135 6.09 17.84 8.70
C PRO A 135 6.28 17.23 10.09
N LYS A 136 5.21 16.65 10.64
CA LYS A 136 5.27 15.94 11.93
C LYS A 136 6.08 14.63 11.83
N ALA A 137 5.90 13.87 10.76
CA ALA A 137 6.56 12.58 10.57
C ALA A 137 8.07 12.70 10.40
N PHE A 138 8.54 13.76 9.74
CA PHE A 138 9.97 14.02 9.50
C PHE A 138 10.58 15.09 10.42
N GLY A 139 9.78 15.75 11.28
CA GLY A 139 10.25 16.81 12.16
C GLY A 139 10.68 18.06 11.40
N LEU A 140 9.93 18.43 10.36
CA LEU A 140 10.26 19.58 9.54
C LEU A 140 9.90 20.90 10.25
N PRO A 141 10.64 21.99 9.99
CA PRO A 141 10.38 23.30 10.61
C PRO A 141 9.21 24.08 9.99
N ILE A 142 8.55 23.50 9.00
CA ILE A 142 7.45 24.12 8.23
C ILE A 142 6.18 23.27 8.34
N LYS A 143 5.03 23.87 8.03
CA LYS A 143 3.73 23.19 8.03
C LYS A 143 3.01 23.43 6.71
N LYS A 144 2.11 22.53 6.33
CA LYS A 144 1.18 22.77 5.23
C LYS A 144 0.29 23.97 5.59
N LEU A 145 0.15 24.89 4.65
CA LEU A 145 -0.74 26.04 4.76
C LEU A 145 -2.12 25.69 4.16
N GLU A 146 -3.08 26.58 4.38
CA GLU A 146 -4.39 26.55 3.74
C GLU A 146 -4.48 27.75 2.78
N ILE A 147 -5.14 27.55 1.65
CA ILE A 147 -5.38 28.58 0.65
C ILE A 147 -6.88 28.81 0.50
N ASP A 148 -7.25 30.05 0.22
CA ASP A 148 -8.61 30.40 -0.14
C ASP A 148 -8.84 30.13 -1.65
N TYR A 149 -9.67 29.13 -1.96
CA TYR A 149 -10.02 28.75 -3.33
C TYR A 149 -11.17 29.60 -3.93
N GLU A 150 -11.67 30.63 -3.24
CA GLU A 150 -12.74 31.48 -3.77
C GLU A 150 -12.27 32.39 -4.93
N ARG A 151 -10.96 32.64 -5.02
CA ARG A 151 -10.39 33.40 -6.14
C ARG A 151 -10.36 32.55 -7.41
N VAL A 152 -11.00 33.06 -8.49
CA VAL A 152 -10.91 32.44 -9.82
C VAL A 152 -9.50 32.60 -10.37
N GLN A 153 -8.74 31.52 -10.44
CA GLN A 153 -7.38 31.48 -10.98
C GLN A 153 -7.42 31.15 -12.49
N LYS A 154 -6.45 31.70 -13.22
CA LYS A 154 -6.23 31.41 -14.66
C LYS A 154 -4.74 31.31 -14.94
N PRO A 155 -4.32 30.56 -15.99
CA PRO A 155 -2.96 30.63 -16.49
C PRO A 155 -2.53 32.08 -16.74
N ASP A 156 -1.25 32.37 -16.53
CA ASP A 156 -0.62 33.69 -16.69
C ASP A 156 -1.15 34.81 -15.77
N SER A 157 -1.97 34.46 -14.78
CA SER A 157 -2.34 35.40 -13.72
C SER A 157 -1.17 35.65 -12.79
N GLU A 158 -1.01 36.91 -12.34
CA GLU A 158 -0.02 37.25 -11.32
C GLU A 158 -0.39 36.57 -9.99
N LEU A 159 0.57 35.85 -9.42
CA LEU A 159 0.39 35.17 -8.13
C LEU A 159 0.49 36.16 -6.99
N THR A 160 -0.38 36.04 -6.01
CA THR A 160 -0.26 36.77 -4.75
C THR A 160 0.88 36.18 -3.89
N GLU A 161 1.41 36.97 -2.97
CA GLU A 161 2.42 36.50 -2.03
C GLU A 161 1.95 35.29 -1.22
N GLN A 162 0.66 35.24 -0.85
CA GLN A 162 0.06 34.15 -0.13
C GLN A 162 -0.01 32.85 -0.97
N GLU A 163 -0.34 32.96 -2.25
CA GLU A 163 -0.36 31.83 -3.18
C GLU A 163 1.05 31.28 -3.42
N VAL A 164 2.03 32.15 -3.58
CA VAL A 164 3.44 31.75 -3.69
C VAL A 164 3.92 31.06 -2.42
N GLU A 165 3.60 31.58 -1.24
CA GLU A 165 3.99 31.00 0.04
C GLU A 165 3.33 29.62 0.25
N TYR A 166 2.04 29.49 -0.08
CA TYR A 166 1.33 28.22 -0.04
C TYR A 166 2.01 27.16 -0.91
N LEU A 167 2.19 27.45 -2.20
CA LEU A 167 2.83 26.58 -3.17
C LEU A 167 4.27 26.23 -2.77
N LYS A 168 5.02 27.23 -2.28
CA LYS A 168 6.39 27.06 -1.77
C LYS A 168 6.41 26.06 -0.62
N ASN A 169 5.50 26.17 0.34
CA ASN A 169 5.48 25.29 1.49
C ASN A 169 5.20 23.83 1.10
N ASP A 170 4.26 23.56 0.20
CA ASP A 170 3.96 22.19 -0.24
C ASP A 170 5.16 21.55 -0.94
N VAL A 171 5.82 22.30 -1.84
CA VAL A 171 7.03 21.83 -2.52
C VAL A 171 8.21 21.63 -1.55
N LEU A 172 8.41 22.55 -0.59
CA LEU A 172 9.50 22.43 0.40
C LEU A 172 9.29 21.25 1.35
N ILE A 173 8.05 20.99 1.79
CA ILE A 173 7.73 19.82 2.62
C ILE A 173 8.14 18.55 1.88
N LEU A 174 7.80 18.45 0.60
CA LEU A 174 8.18 17.32 -0.22
C LEU A 174 9.70 17.22 -0.41
N ALA A 175 10.36 18.32 -0.80
CA ALA A 175 11.81 18.35 -1.02
C ALA A 175 12.61 17.93 0.22
N MET A 176 12.25 18.47 1.39
CA MET A 176 12.88 18.14 2.68
C MET A 176 12.64 16.67 3.06
N SER A 177 11.43 16.15 2.87
CA SER A 177 11.12 14.76 3.16
C SER A 177 11.90 13.80 2.26
N LEU A 178 12.02 14.11 0.97
CA LEU A 178 12.85 13.35 0.02
C LEU A 178 14.33 13.42 0.38
N ASP A 179 14.83 14.55 0.84
CA ASP A 179 16.22 14.71 1.30
C ASP A 179 16.53 13.75 2.47
N HIS A 180 15.61 13.62 3.43
CA HIS A 180 15.72 12.61 4.49
C HIS A 180 15.83 11.19 3.94
N MET A 181 15.02 10.83 2.93
CA MET A 181 15.06 9.50 2.30
C MET A 181 16.38 9.27 1.58
N PHE A 182 16.84 10.23 0.78
CA PHE A 182 18.04 10.09 -0.04
C PHE A 182 19.33 10.11 0.78
N LYS A 183 19.38 10.81 1.90
CA LYS A 183 20.48 10.72 2.89
C LYS A 183 20.63 9.31 3.46
N GLN A 184 19.54 8.53 3.51
CA GLN A 184 19.58 7.10 3.86
C GLN A 184 19.82 6.20 2.63
N ARG A 185 20.19 6.75 1.47
CA ARG A 185 20.41 6.04 0.20
C ARG A 185 19.18 5.32 -0.36
N LEU A 186 17.99 5.72 0.04
CA LEU A 186 16.72 5.16 -0.41
C LEU A 186 16.28 5.85 -1.72
N THR A 187 16.93 5.50 -2.82
CA THR A 187 16.80 6.20 -4.12
C THR A 187 16.01 5.42 -5.17
N ARG A 188 15.49 4.24 -4.84
CA ARG A 188 14.65 3.45 -5.75
C ARG A 188 13.23 4.01 -5.77
N MET A 189 12.49 3.73 -6.83
CA MET A 189 11.16 4.26 -7.09
C MET A 189 10.15 3.99 -5.97
N THR A 190 10.26 2.84 -5.28
CA THR A 190 9.32 2.47 -4.21
C THR A 190 10.07 2.09 -2.94
N ILE A 191 9.43 2.30 -1.79
CA ILE A 191 10.00 1.90 -0.49
C ILE A 191 10.25 0.39 -0.41
N GLY A 192 9.34 -0.44 -0.95
CA GLY A 192 9.53 -1.88 -1.00
C GLY A 192 10.72 -2.30 -1.86
N SER A 193 10.99 -1.60 -2.97
CA SER A 193 12.17 -1.87 -3.81
C SER A 193 13.48 -1.49 -3.11
N ASN A 194 13.48 -0.42 -2.30
CA ASN A 194 14.62 -0.10 -1.45
C ASN A 194 14.85 -1.19 -0.38
N ALA A 195 13.78 -1.62 0.29
CA ALA A 195 13.84 -2.67 1.30
C ALA A 195 14.42 -4.00 0.77
N LEU A 196 13.92 -4.44 -0.39
CA LEU A 196 14.43 -5.67 -1.02
C LEU A 196 15.87 -5.54 -1.47
N ALA A 197 16.26 -4.40 -2.05
CA ALA A 197 17.64 -4.18 -2.49
C ALA A 197 18.61 -4.21 -1.31
N GLU A 198 18.27 -3.53 -0.22
CA GLU A 198 19.10 -3.52 0.97
C GLU A 198 19.21 -4.92 1.61
N TYR A 199 18.10 -5.66 1.67
CA TYR A 199 18.15 -7.04 2.17
C TYR A 199 19.05 -7.93 1.30
N LYS A 200 18.98 -7.79 -0.03
CA LYS A 200 19.89 -8.50 -0.95
C LYS A 200 21.35 -8.14 -0.73
N ASP A 201 21.63 -6.87 -0.46
CA ASP A 201 23.00 -6.39 -0.20
C ASP A 201 23.53 -6.93 1.14
N LEU A 202 22.70 -6.96 2.20
CA LEU A 202 23.07 -7.50 3.51
C LEU A 202 23.36 -9.01 3.46
N GLU A 203 22.52 -9.77 2.75
CA GLU A 203 22.69 -11.23 2.64
C GLU A 203 23.77 -11.63 1.61
N GLY A 204 24.04 -10.78 0.64
CA GLY A 204 24.86 -11.07 -0.52
C GLY A 204 24.13 -11.89 -1.59
N LYS A 205 24.38 -11.56 -2.85
CA LYS A 205 23.65 -12.10 -4.02
C LYS A 205 23.59 -13.64 -4.04
N LYS A 206 24.74 -14.31 -3.87
CA LYS A 206 24.81 -15.79 -3.93
C LYS A 206 23.98 -16.47 -2.84
N LYS A 207 23.99 -15.93 -1.60
CA LYS A 207 23.21 -16.46 -0.49
C LYS A 207 21.74 -16.23 -0.72
N PHE A 208 21.35 -15.03 -1.17
CA PHE A 208 19.97 -14.69 -1.51
C PHE A 208 19.40 -15.63 -2.58
N GLU A 209 20.09 -15.84 -3.69
CA GLU A 209 19.67 -16.74 -4.78
C GLU A 209 19.58 -18.22 -4.33
N LYS A 210 20.41 -18.64 -3.40
CA LYS A 210 20.35 -19.98 -2.80
C LYS A 210 19.15 -20.14 -1.86
N LEU A 211 18.82 -19.11 -1.09
CA LEU A 211 17.67 -19.13 -0.18
C LEU A 211 16.36 -19.03 -0.97
N PHE A 212 16.32 -18.18 -1.97
CA PHE A 212 15.12 -17.83 -2.73
C PHE A 212 15.34 -18.04 -4.23
N PRO A 213 15.46 -19.30 -4.67
CA PRO A 213 15.64 -19.61 -6.09
C PRO A 213 14.38 -19.31 -6.90
N GLN A 214 14.52 -19.15 -8.20
CA GLN A 214 13.37 -19.14 -9.11
C GLN A 214 12.70 -20.52 -9.08
N ILE A 215 11.38 -20.53 -9.02
CA ILE A 215 10.56 -21.76 -8.88
C ILE A 215 9.58 -21.94 -10.06
N ASP A 216 9.68 -21.05 -11.08
CA ASP A 216 8.98 -21.11 -12.36
C ASP A 216 7.52 -21.54 -12.24
N TYR A 217 7.17 -22.69 -12.81
CA TYR A 217 5.80 -23.22 -12.86
C TYR A 217 5.18 -23.47 -11.48
N PHE A 218 5.97 -23.74 -10.46
CA PHE A 218 5.48 -23.99 -9.11
C PHE A 218 4.95 -22.73 -8.41
N ASP A 219 5.37 -21.53 -8.86
CA ASP A 219 4.87 -20.27 -8.30
C ASP A 219 3.34 -20.20 -8.35
N THR A 220 2.74 -20.51 -9.50
CA THR A 220 1.29 -20.40 -9.71
C THR A 220 0.51 -21.30 -8.75
N ASP A 221 0.92 -22.55 -8.57
CA ASP A 221 0.23 -23.49 -7.70
C ASP A 221 0.41 -23.13 -6.22
N ILE A 222 1.63 -22.75 -5.81
CA ILE A 222 1.91 -22.33 -4.45
C ILE A 222 1.19 -21.02 -4.13
N ARG A 223 1.09 -20.10 -5.09
CA ARG A 223 0.40 -18.81 -4.95
C ARG A 223 -1.09 -18.94 -4.65
N ARG A 224 -1.73 -20.05 -5.02
CA ARG A 224 -3.12 -20.35 -4.63
C ARG A 224 -3.30 -20.37 -3.10
N SER A 225 -2.26 -20.70 -2.34
CA SER A 225 -2.28 -20.66 -0.87
C SER A 225 -2.13 -19.24 -0.29
N TYR A 226 -1.72 -18.23 -1.10
CA TYR A 226 -1.49 -16.88 -0.62
C TYR A 226 -2.78 -16.16 -0.25
N LYS A 227 -2.84 -15.68 0.98
CA LYS A 227 -3.91 -14.83 1.52
C LYS A 227 -3.28 -13.67 2.29
N GLY A 228 -3.99 -12.54 2.35
CA GLY A 228 -3.57 -11.38 3.14
C GLY A 228 -3.70 -11.59 4.65
N GLY A 229 -3.71 -10.49 5.39
CA GLY A 229 -3.97 -10.49 6.82
C GLY A 229 -5.41 -10.87 7.16
N PHE A 230 -5.63 -11.28 8.40
CA PHE A 230 -6.97 -11.58 8.92
C PHE A 230 -7.71 -10.27 9.21
N THR A 231 -8.81 -10.01 8.50
CA THR A 231 -9.71 -8.88 8.75
C THR A 231 -11.11 -9.41 8.90
N TYR A 232 -11.68 -9.30 10.10
CA TYR A 232 -12.95 -9.92 10.42
C TYR A 232 -13.78 -9.07 11.39
N CYS A 233 -15.05 -8.87 11.04
CA CYS A 233 -16.05 -8.27 11.90
C CYS A 233 -16.93 -9.39 12.43
N ASP A 234 -17.03 -9.53 13.75
CA ASP A 234 -17.83 -10.59 14.35
C ASP A 234 -19.35 -10.30 14.14
N PRO A 235 -20.08 -11.18 13.46
CA PRO A 235 -21.51 -10.97 13.19
C PRO A 235 -22.38 -10.84 14.45
N ARG A 236 -21.91 -11.34 15.60
CA ARG A 236 -22.63 -11.19 16.88
C ARG A 236 -22.80 -9.73 17.26
N PHE A 237 -21.88 -8.86 16.83
CA PHE A 237 -21.79 -7.46 17.21
C PHE A 237 -21.90 -6.49 16.03
N ALA A 238 -21.96 -7.00 14.80
CA ALA A 238 -22.09 -6.18 13.60
C ALA A 238 -23.38 -5.30 13.66
N GLU A 239 -23.25 -4.05 13.22
CA GLU A 239 -24.30 -3.02 13.18
C GLU A 239 -24.90 -2.63 14.55
N LYS A 240 -24.29 -3.08 15.64
CA LYS A 240 -24.73 -2.77 17.01
C LYS A 240 -23.86 -1.68 17.63
N ASP A 241 -24.46 -0.88 18.49
CA ASP A 241 -23.72 0.02 19.36
C ASP A 241 -23.10 -0.78 20.50
N ILE A 242 -21.80 -0.66 20.63
CA ILE A 242 -20.98 -1.28 21.66
C ILE A 242 -20.56 -0.20 22.63
N GLY A 243 -20.56 -0.53 23.93
CA GLY A 243 -20.04 0.35 24.98
C GLY A 243 -18.51 0.40 25.00
N GLU A 244 -17.94 0.55 26.19
CA GLU A 244 -16.50 0.68 26.38
C GLU A 244 -15.72 -0.55 25.91
N GLY A 245 -14.53 -0.30 25.36
CA GLY A 245 -13.63 -1.36 24.94
C GLY A 245 -12.21 -0.87 24.68
N ILE A 246 -11.34 -1.80 24.31
CA ILE A 246 -9.93 -1.53 24.02
C ILE A 246 -9.55 -1.98 22.62
N VAL A 247 -8.53 -1.30 22.09
CA VAL A 247 -7.84 -1.69 20.88
C VAL A 247 -6.41 -2.12 21.25
N LEU A 248 -6.07 -3.33 20.85
CA LEU A 248 -4.71 -3.86 20.92
C LEU A 248 -4.12 -3.93 19.52
N ASP A 249 -2.86 -3.56 19.36
CA ASP A 249 -2.13 -3.58 18.09
C ASP A 249 -0.81 -4.34 18.26
N VAL A 250 -0.40 -5.12 17.25
CA VAL A 250 0.87 -5.87 17.34
C VAL A 250 2.05 -4.99 16.93
N ASN A 251 3.04 -4.87 17.80
CA ASN A 251 4.30 -4.21 17.49
C ASN A 251 4.99 -4.87 16.27
N SER A 252 4.81 -4.29 15.07
CA SER A 252 5.41 -4.75 13.81
C SER A 252 5.13 -6.23 13.52
N LEU A 253 3.88 -6.58 13.25
CA LEU A 253 3.42 -7.97 13.08
C LEU A 253 4.24 -8.73 12.04
N TYR A 254 4.28 -8.29 10.78
CA TYR A 254 5.01 -9.01 9.72
C TYR A 254 6.52 -9.13 9.99
N PRO A 255 7.24 -8.07 10.39
CA PRO A 255 8.65 -8.18 10.80
C PRO A 255 8.88 -9.20 11.92
N SER A 256 7.97 -9.26 12.90
CA SER A 256 8.06 -10.24 13.98
C SER A 256 7.92 -11.68 13.47
N ARG A 257 7.04 -11.92 12.50
CA ARG A 257 6.88 -13.26 11.89
C ARG A 257 8.09 -13.64 11.06
N MET A 258 8.66 -12.66 10.33
CA MET A 258 9.91 -12.84 9.58
C MET A 258 11.09 -13.22 10.46
N LYS A 259 11.14 -12.70 11.69
CA LYS A 259 12.21 -12.97 12.64
C LYS A 259 12.03 -14.27 13.41
N TYR A 260 10.85 -14.53 13.96
CA TYR A 260 10.64 -15.57 14.98
C TYR A 260 10.01 -16.84 14.47
N CYS A 261 9.42 -16.84 13.26
CA CYS A 261 8.75 -18.02 12.74
C CYS A 261 9.61 -18.80 11.74
N PRO A 262 9.42 -20.10 11.63
CA PRO A 262 10.04 -20.88 10.57
C PRO A 262 9.46 -20.46 9.21
N LEU A 263 10.34 -20.14 8.28
CA LEU A 263 9.97 -19.72 6.92
C LEU A 263 10.63 -20.64 5.88
N PRO A 264 9.97 -20.88 4.74
CA PRO A 264 10.47 -21.75 3.70
C PRO A 264 11.66 -21.16 2.95
N TYR A 265 12.57 -22.03 2.50
CA TYR A 265 13.68 -21.66 1.63
C TYR A 265 14.07 -22.81 0.69
N GLY A 266 14.79 -22.48 -0.39
CA GLY A 266 15.29 -23.41 -1.38
C GLY A 266 14.22 -23.91 -2.35
N GLN A 267 14.54 -24.92 -3.15
CA GLN A 267 13.59 -25.49 -4.10
C GLN A 267 12.50 -26.27 -3.38
N PRO A 268 11.22 -26.06 -3.73
CA PRO A 268 10.11 -26.88 -3.24
C PRO A 268 10.17 -28.30 -3.81
N ILE A 269 9.60 -29.24 -3.09
CA ILE A 269 9.44 -30.61 -3.55
C ILE A 269 7.94 -30.92 -3.64
N PHE A 270 7.49 -31.34 -4.82
CA PHE A 270 6.13 -31.79 -5.05
C PHE A 270 5.86 -33.13 -4.34
N PHE A 271 4.64 -33.35 -3.87
CA PHE A 271 4.16 -34.61 -3.34
C PHE A 271 2.71 -34.86 -3.74
N GLU A 272 2.35 -36.12 -3.90
CA GLU A 272 0.97 -36.54 -4.17
C GLU A 272 0.25 -36.98 -2.90
N GLY A 273 -1.05 -36.72 -2.83
CA GLY A 273 -1.90 -37.08 -1.69
C GLY A 273 -1.69 -36.19 -0.47
N GLU A 274 -1.86 -36.77 0.70
CA GLU A 274 -1.69 -36.11 1.98
C GLU A 274 -0.20 -35.97 2.35
N TYR A 275 0.19 -34.81 2.89
CA TYR A 275 1.52 -34.61 3.40
C TYR A 275 1.84 -35.64 4.49
N LYS A 276 2.99 -36.30 4.34
CA LYS A 276 3.56 -37.22 5.35
C LYS A 276 4.67 -36.50 6.09
N ASP A 277 4.67 -36.61 7.41
CA ASP A 277 5.65 -35.95 8.27
C ASP A 277 7.08 -36.16 7.77
N ASP A 278 7.72 -35.05 7.39
CA ASP A 278 9.08 -35.02 6.85
C ASP A 278 9.90 -33.95 7.60
N LYS A 279 10.75 -34.40 8.49
CA LYS A 279 11.59 -33.51 9.32
C LYS A 279 12.55 -32.64 8.50
N ALA A 280 12.92 -33.04 7.29
CA ALA A 280 13.78 -32.27 6.40
C ALA A 280 12.99 -31.17 5.67
N TYR A 281 11.67 -31.34 5.52
CA TYR A 281 10.76 -30.44 4.82
C TYR A 281 9.49 -30.19 5.65
N PRO A 282 9.60 -29.54 6.82
CA PRO A 282 8.51 -29.46 7.80
C PRO A 282 7.41 -28.46 7.45
N LEU A 283 7.63 -27.59 6.47
CA LEU A 283 6.62 -26.65 5.96
C LEU A 283 6.09 -27.15 4.63
N TYR A 284 4.77 -27.00 4.42
CA TYR A 284 4.15 -27.43 3.18
C TYR A 284 2.91 -26.58 2.84
N VAL A 285 2.52 -26.59 1.59
CA VAL A 285 1.20 -26.19 1.11
C VAL A 285 0.48 -27.43 0.63
N GLN A 286 -0.78 -27.58 1.01
CA GLN A 286 -1.62 -28.73 0.72
C GLN A 286 -2.82 -28.32 -0.13
N HIS A 287 -2.98 -28.93 -1.27
CA HIS A 287 -4.19 -28.88 -2.08
C HIS A 287 -5.16 -29.95 -1.60
N LEU A 288 -6.39 -29.54 -1.28
CA LEU A 288 -7.42 -30.43 -0.74
C LEU A 288 -8.80 -29.99 -1.22
N GLN A 289 -9.70 -30.97 -1.21
CA GLN A 289 -11.13 -30.78 -1.46
C GLN A 289 -11.90 -31.36 -0.29
N CYS A 290 -12.81 -30.58 0.30
CA CYS A 290 -13.58 -31.03 1.45
C CYS A 290 -14.87 -30.25 1.63
N GLN A 291 -15.75 -30.78 2.48
CA GLN A 291 -16.87 -30.06 3.09
C GLN A 291 -16.53 -29.75 4.53
N PHE A 292 -17.06 -28.65 5.04
CA PHE A 292 -16.76 -28.21 6.40
C PHE A 292 -17.85 -27.34 7.01
N LYS A 293 -17.84 -27.27 8.34
CA LYS A 293 -18.64 -26.35 9.14
C LYS A 293 -17.81 -25.86 10.33
N VAL A 294 -17.87 -24.57 10.63
CA VAL A 294 -17.19 -24.01 11.81
C VAL A 294 -17.75 -24.62 13.08
N LYS A 295 -16.87 -24.96 14.02
CA LYS A 295 -17.26 -25.49 15.34
C LYS A 295 -17.97 -24.39 16.16
N PRO A 296 -18.89 -24.75 17.07
CA PRO A 296 -19.49 -23.78 17.98
C PRO A 296 -18.45 -22.93 18.70
N ASN A 297 -18.69 -21.63 18.80
CA ASN A 297 -17.81 -20.67 19.48
C ASN A 297 -16.38 -20.60 18.90
N HIS A 298 -16.21 -20.89 17.60
CA HIS A 298 -14.94 -20.73 16.91
C HIS A 298 -15.02 -19.66 15.82
N ILE A 299 -13.93 -18.94 15.67
CA ILE A 299 -13.76 -17.91 14.63
C ILE A 299 -13.51 -18.60 13.29
N PRO A 300 -14.22 -18.24 12.21
CA PRO A 300 -13.96 -18.79 10.89
C PRO A 300 -12.60 -18.30 10.36
N THR A 301 -11.87 -19.21 9.69
CA THR A 301 -10.50 -18.93 9.21
C THR A 301 -10.38 -19.02 7.69
N ILE A 302 -11.40 -19.51 7.00
CA ILE A 302 -11.37 -19.82 5.56
C ILE A 302 -12.06 -18.73 4.75
N GLN A 303 -11.34 -18.22 3.75
CA GLN A 303 -11.85 -17.44 2.62
C GLN A 303 -11.54 -18.18 1.33
N VAL A 304 -12.48 -18.23 0.38
CA VAL A 304 -12.27 -18.84 -0.93
C VAL A 304 -12.31 -17.77 -2.00
N LYS A 305 -11.19 -17.61 -2.72
CA LYS A 305 -11.07 -16.67 -3.84
C LYS A 305 -11.50 -17.35 -5.15
N HIS A 306 -12.01 -16.52 -6.07
CA HIS A 306 -12.43 -16.97 -7.42
C HIS A 306 -13.49 -18.08 -7.41
N SER A 307 -14.27 -18.18 -6.35
CA SER A 307 -15.41 -19.08 -6.26
C SER A 307 -16.64 -18.50 -6.98
N ARG A 308 -17.48 -19.37 -7.56
CA ARG A 308 -18.81 -19.00 -8.07
C ARG A 308 -19.89 -19.03 -6.97
N PHE A 309 -19.60 -19.64 -5.84
CA PHE A 309 -20.54 -19.88 -4.74
C PHE A 309 -20.31 -18.96 -3.54
N PHE A 310 -19.08 -18.45 -3.35
CA PHE A 310 -18.69 -17.70 -2.18
C PHE A 310 -18.08 -16.36 -2.55
N VAL A 311 -18.39 -15.35 -1.75
CA VAL A 311 -17.77 -14.01 -1.86
C VAL A 311 -16.31 -14.08 -1.36
N SER A 312 -15.38 -13.58 -2.13
CA SER A 312 -13.92 -13.70 -1.85
C SER A 312 -13.45 -13.05 -0.55
N THR A 313 -14.23 -12.10 -0.01
CA THR A 313 -13.95 -11.41 1.26
C THR A 313 -14.67 -12.01 2.45
N GLU A 314 -15.57 -12.97 2.23
CA GLU A 314 -16.35 -13.61 3.28
C GLU A 314 -15.52 -14.70 3.97
N TYR A 315 -15.57 -14.74 5.29
CA TYR A 315 -15.08 -15.87 6.08
C TYR A 315 -16.17 -16.90 6.24
N LEU A 316 -15.96 -18.08 5.67
CA LEU A 316 -16.99 -19.11 5.57
C LEU A 316 -17.22 -19.83 6.89
N THR A 317 -18.43 -19.81 7.37
CA THR A 317 -18.87 -20.63 8.52
C THR A 317 -19.28 -22.06 8.10
N SER A 318 -19.59 -22.28 6.83
CA SER A 318 -19.96 -23.56 6.27
C SER A 318 -19.63 -23.61 4.77
N SER A 319 -19.33 -24.78 4.27
CA SER A 319 -19.27 -25.05 2.83
C SER A 319 -20.65 -25.18 2.15
N ASN A 320 -21.75 -25.10 2.91
CA ASN A 320 -23.11 -25.23 2.42
C ASN A 320 -23.35 -26.50 1.58
N SER A 321 -22.76 -27.61 1.99
CA SER A 321 -22.77 -28.91 1.30
C SER A 321 -22.03 -28.93 -0.06
N GLU A 322 -21.33 -27.84 -0.41
CA GLU A 322 -20.46 -27.83 -1.57
C GLU A 322 -19.09 -28.44 -1.23
N VAL A 323 -18.49 -29.11 -2.18
CA VAL A 323 -17.09 -29.55 -2.08
C VAL A 323 -16.20 -28.38 -2.46
N VAL A 324 -15.47 -27.86 -1.50
CA VAL A 324 -14.61 -26.68 -1.66
C VAL A 324 -13.19 -27.11 -2.00
N ASP A 325 -12.68 -26.62 -3.14
CA ASP A 325 -11.30 -26.77 -3.57
C ASP A 325 -10.44 -25.63 -3.00
N MET A 326 -9.37 -25.96 -2.29
CA MET A 326 -8.49 -24.96 -1.68
C MET A 326 -7.06 -25.47 -1.50
N VAL A 327 -6.13 -24.50 -1.50
CA VAL A 327 -4.72 -24.72 -1.17
C VAL A 327 -4.41 -23.95 0.11
N LEU A 328 -3.93 -24.66 1.13
CA LEU A 328 -3.64 -24.11 2.43
C LEU A 328 -2.16 -24.32 2.79
N THR A 329 -1.55 -23.32 3.44
CA THR A 329 -0.26 -23.56 4.12
C THR A 329 -0.46 -24.52 5.28
N SER A 330 0.59 -25.21 5.69
CA SER A 330 0.56 -26.07 6.90
C SER A 330 0.08 -25.33 8.15
N VAL A 331 0.32 -24.01 8.22
CA VAL A 331 -0.14 -23.14 9.31
C VAL A 331 -1.65 -22.92 9.23
N ASP A 332 -2.16 -22.55 8.05
CA ASP A 332 -3.60 -22.33 7.85
C ASP A 332 -4.37 -23.66 7.95
N LEU A 333 -3.81 -24.77 7.46
CA LEU A 333 -4.43 -26.08 7.55
C LEU A 333 -4.61 -26.52 9.00
N LYS A 334 -3.61 -26.25 9.85
CA LYS A 334 -3.71 -26.52 11.29
C LYS A 334 -4.83 -25.72 11.94
N LEU A 335 -4.91 -24.41 11.68
CA LEU A 335 -6.03 -23.57 12.15
C LEU A 335 -7.39 -24.08 11.64
N PHE A 336 -7.44 -24.47 10.37
CA PHE A 336 -8.66 -25.01 9.77
C PHE A 336 -9.14 -26.27 10.49
N MET A 337 -8.27 -27.24 10.71
CA MET A 337 -8.62 -28.48 11.42
C MET A 337 -8.99 -28.24 12.90
N GLU A 338 -8.44 -27.24 13.53
CA GLU A 338 -8.78 -26.85 14.90
C GLU A 338 -10.16 -26.17 14.98
N HIS A 339 -10.51 -25.32 14.01
CA HIS A 339 -11.69 -24.46 14.05
C HIS A 339 -12.93 -25.04 13.35
N TYR A 340 -12.79 -26.06 12.52
CA TYR A 340 -13.89 -26.63 11.75
C TYR A 340 -14.06 -28.14 11.99
N ASP A 341 -15.28 -28.60 11.88
CA ASP A 341 -15.60 -29.99 11.60
C ASP A 341 -15.49 -30.18 10.08
N VAL A 342 -14.63 -31.11 9.66
CA VAL A 342 -14.31 -31.35 8.24
C VAL A 342 -14.89 -32.68 7.80
N PHE A 343 -15.56 -32.69 6.66
CA PHE A 343 -16.22 -33.85 6.10
C PHE A 343 -15.72 -34.12 4.68
N ASP A 344 -15.77 -35.38 4.22
CA ASP A 344 -15.46 -35.80 2.85
C ASP A 344 -14.17 -35.15 2.31
N CYS A 345 -13.10 -35.21 3.12
CA CYS A 345 -11.83 -34.56 2.80
C CYS A 345 -10.97 -35.47 1.92
N THR A 346 -10.58 -34.93 0.75
CA THR A 346 -9.61 -35.55 -0.15
C THR A 346 -8.37 -34.66 -0.25
N PHE A 347 -7.23 -35.18 0.13
CA PHE A 347 -5.93 -34.55 -0.09
C PHE A 347 -5.41 -34.93 -1.47
N ILE A 348 -5.12 -33.94 -2.32
CA ILE A 348 -4.80 -34.16 -3.73
C ILE A 348 -3.30 -34.19 -3.95
N ASP A 349 -2.62 -33.10 -3.63
CA ASP A 349 -1.18 -32.92 -3.80
C ASP A 349 -0.67 -31.72 -2.97
N GLY A 350 0.59 -31.39 -3.14
CA GLY A 350 1.16 -30.20 -2.51
C GLY A 350 2.64 -30.03 -2.78
N PHE A 351 3.20 -29.02 -2.11
CA PHE A 351 4.63 -28.72 -2.12
C PHE A 351 5.17 -28.62 -0.71
N LYS A 352 6.30 -29.24 -0.46
CA LYS A 352 6.99 -29.17 0.84
C LYS A 352 8.31 -28.44 0.75
N PHE A 353 8.71 -27.82 1.85
CA PHE A 353 9.82 -26.88 1.91
C PHE A 353 10.74 -27.19 3.10
N ARG A 354 12.03 -26.90 2.92
CA ARG A 354 12.94 -26.71 4.04
C ARG A 354 12.53 -25.45 4.80
N ALA A 355 12.83 -25.41 6.09
CA ALA A 355 12.48 -24.29 6.96
C ALA A 355 13.70 -23.77 7.72
N ALA A 356 13.74 -22.46 7.92
CA ALA A 356 14.69 -21.82 8.79
C ALA A 356 14.05 -20.65 9.55
N VAL A 357 14.56 -20.38 10.75
CA VAL A 357 14.23 -19.19 11.55
C VAL A 357 15.39 -18.22 11.43
N GLY A 358 15.11 -16.91 11.48
CA GLY A 358 16.14 -15.88 11.52
C GLY A 358 16.77 -15.53 10.18
N MET A 359 16.20 -15.96 9.04
CA MET A 359 16.73 -15.61 7.72
C MET A 359 16.75 -14.09 7.45
N PHE A 360 15.91 -13.33 8.13
CA PHE A 360 15.77 -11.89 7.99
C PHE A 360 16.38 -11.09 9.15
N ASP A 361 17.10 -11.72 10.07
CA ASP A 361 17.60 -11.08 11.30
C ASP A 361 18.50 -9.88 11.00
N SER A 362 19.43 -10.01 10.06
CA SER A 362 20.32 -8.92 9.65
C SER A 362 19.59 -7.65 9.27
N TYR A 363 18.48 -7.78 8.57
CA TYR A 363 17.65 -6.68 8.11
C TYR A 363 16.72 -6.15 9.23
N ILE A 364 16.01 -7.06 9.90
CA ILE A 364 15.03 -6.71 10.95
C ILE A 364 15.72 -6.04 12.13
N ASP A 365 16.82 -6.59 12.60
CA ASP A 365 17.56 -6.03 13.74
C ASP A 365 18.13 -4.66 13.41
N LYS A 366 18.75 -4.50 12.25
CA LYS A 366 19.23 -3.19 11.78
C LYS A 366 18.16 -2.10 11.87
N TRP A 367 17.02 -2.32 11.24
CA TRP A 367 15.98 -1.29 11.17
C TRP A 367 15.19 -1.12 12.47
N ASN A 368 15.08 -2.19 13.27
CA ASN A 368 14.51 -2.08 14.60
C ASN A 368 15.41 -1.28 15.56
N ASP A 369 16.71 -1.50 15.53
CA ASP A 369 17.68 -0.74 16.32
C ASP A 369 17.70 0.74 15.92
N ILE A 370 17.66 1.03 14.62
CA ILE A 370 17.53 2.41 14.12
C ILE A 370 16.23 3.04 14.64
N LYS A 371 15.11 2.32 14.58
CA LYS A 371 13.81 2.81 15.10
C LYS A 371 13.87 3.14 16.59
N VAL A 372 14.45 2.27 17.40
CA VAL A 372 14.59 2.45 18.85
C VAL A 372 15.48 3.66 19.15
N LYS A 373 16.69 3.71 18.58
CA LYS A 373 17.62 4.84 18.74
C LYS A 373 17.02 6.16 18.30
N ALA A 374 16.33 6.19 17.16
CA ALA A 374 15.67 7.40 16.67
C ALA A 374 14.55 7.88 17.60
N THR A 375 13.87 6.95 18.28
CA THR A 375 12.88 7.30 19.31
C THR A 375 13.54 7.90 20.55
N GLU A 376 14.61 7.30 21.04
CA GLU A 376 15.38 7.76 22.21
C GLU A 376 16.04 9.14 21.98
N THR A 377 16.53 9.37 20.77
CA THR A 377 17.22 10.63 20.39
C THR A 377 16.27 11.71 19.88
N GLY A 378 14.95 11.45 19.84
CA GLY A 378 13.96 12.41 19.34
C GLY A 378 14.12 12.74 17.86
N ASN A 379 14.51 11.78 17.02
CA ASN A 379 14.62 11.93 15.56
C ASN A 379 13.42 11.30 14.84
N PRO A 380 12.32 12.05 14.62
CA PRO A 380 11.09 11.52 14.03
C PRO A 380 11.28 11.09 12.57
N GLY A 381 12.13 11.79 11.80
CA GLY A 381 12.38 11.43 10.39
C GLY A 381 13.03 10.07 10.26
N LEU A 382 14.09 9.80 11.00
CA LEU A 382 14.76 8.52 10.97
C LEU A 382 13.87 7.38 11.52
N ARG A 383 13.07 7.67 12.55
CA ARG A 383 12.06 6.73 13.08
C ARG A 383 11.02 6.37 12.03
N THR A 384 10.53 7.35 11.28
CA THR A 384 9.56 7.14 10.20
C THR A 384 10.15 6.27 9.09
N ILE A 385 11.36 6.58 8.63
CA ILE A 385 12.07 5.77 7.63
C ILE A 385 12.24 4.32 8.11
N ALA A 386 12.71 4.12 9.33
CA ALA A 386 12.89 2.79 9.90
C ALA A 386 11.57 1.98 9.92
N LYS A 387 10.46 2.63 10.29
CA LYS A 387 9.12 2.01 10.27
C LYS A 387 8.70 1.62 8.84
N LEU A 388 8.94 2.49 7.87
CA LEU A 388 8.64 2.21 6.46
C LEU A 388 9.46 1.03 5.94
N MET A 389 10.75 1.00 6.21
CA MET A 389 11.63 -0.10 5.79
C MET A 389 11.21 -1.43 6.40
N LEU A 390 10.97 -1.48 7.70
CA LEU A 390 10.51 -2.69 8.39
C LEU A 390 9.23 -3.28 7.79
N ASN A 391 8.26 -2.43 7.47
CA ASN A 391 6.92 -2.89 7.07
C ASN A 391 6.78 -3.18 5.57
N ASN A 392 7.77 -2.85 4.73
CA ASN A 392 7.62 -2.95 3.27
C ASN A 392 8.42 -4.07 2.61
N LEU A 393 9.27 -4.82 3.35
CA LEU A 393 10.06 -5.90 2.76
C LEU A 393 9.20 -7.11 2.39
N TYR A 394 8.32 -7.58 3.28
CA TYR A 394 7.57 -8.81 3.07
C TYR A 394 6.73 -8.79 1.79
N GLY A 395 6.12 -7.65 1.47
CA GLY A 395 5.26 -7.49 0.30
C GLY A 395 5.96 -7.76 -1.03
N LYS A 396 7.28 -7.59 -1.08
CA LYS A 396 8.07 -7.90 -2.28
C LYS A 396 8.11 -9.39 -2.60
N PHE A 397 8.05 -10.24 -1.59
CA PHE A 397 7.98 -11.70 -1.77
C PHE A 397 6.61 -12.18 -2.28
N SER A 398 5.56 -11.37 -2.09
CA SER A 398 4.19 -11.69 -2.49
C SER A 398 3.73 -10.94 -3.75
N THR A 399 4.60 -10.15 -4.38
CA THR A 399 4.26 -9.37 -5.58
C THR A 399 3.70 -10.31 -6.66
N ASN A 400 2.58 -9.91 -7.29
CA ASN A 400 2.02 -10.65 -8.42
C ASN A 400 2.98 -10.58 -9.61
N PRO A 401 3.39 -11.72 -10.20
CA PRO A 401 4.22 -11.73 -11.39
C PRO A 401 3.48 -11.24 -12.64
N GLU A 402 2.17 -11.46 -12.72
CA GLU A 402 1.35 -10.96 -13.81
C GLU A 402 1.04 -9.49 -13.62
N SER A 403 1.42 -8.67 -14.56
CA SER A 403 1.16 -7.23 -14.54
C SER A 403 0.76 -6.72 -15.91
N ALA A 404 -0.25 -5.85 -15.95
CA ALA A 404 -0.59 -5.08 -17.14
C ALA A 404 -0.38 -3.59 -16.84
N GLN A 405 -0.25 -2.81 -17.89
CA GLN A 405 -0.07 -1.37 -17.80
C GLN A 405 -1.21 -0.65 -18.51
N LYS A 406 -1.42 0.60 -18.12
CA LYS A 406 -2.30 1.53 -18.81
C LYS A 406 -1.47 2.49 -19.67
N PHE A 407 -1.79 2.56 -20.94
CA PHE A 407 -1.15 3.45 -21.91
C PHE A 407 -2.09 4.60 -22.28
N PRO A 408 -1.65 5.85 -22.13
CA PRO A 408 -2.46 7.00 -22.43
C PRO A 408 -2.60 7.24 -23.94
N TYR A 409 -3.74 7.78 -24.33
CA TYR A 409 -4.00 8.32 -25.67
C TYR A 409 -5.03 9.45 -25.60
N LEU A 410 -5.05 10.33 -26.61
CA LEU A 410 -6.03 11.39 -26.70
C LEU A 410 -7.29 10.88 -27.41
N GLY A 411 -8.45 11.04 -26.77
CA GLY A 411 -9.75 10.68 -27.34
C GLY A 411 -10.33 11.77 -28.24
N ASP A 412 -11.39 11.44 -28.97
CA ASP A 412 -12.13 12.39 -29.82
C ASP A 412 -12.85 13.48 -29.00
N ASP A 413 -13.03 13.27 -27.73
CA ASP A 413 -13.59 14.19 -26.74
C ASP A 413 -12.55 15.14 -26.12
N ASP A 414 -11.35 15.17 -26.70
CA ASP A 414 -10.23 15.98 -26.24
C ASP A 414 -9.78 15.65 -24.78
N CYS A 415 -10.06 14.45 -24.30
CA CYS A 415 -9.65 13.96 -22.98
C CYS A 415 -8.58 12.88 -23.08
N VAL A 416 -7.77 12.73 -22.03
CA VAL A 416 -6.84 11.61 -21.91
C VAL A 416 -7.59 10.35 -21.55
N HIS A 417 -7.45 9.33 -22.37
CA HIS A 417 -7.97 7.98 -22.14
C HIS A 417 -6.84 6.97 -21.98
N TYR A 418 -7.18 5.78 -21.52
CA TYR A 418 -6.21 4.71 -21.25
C TYR A 418 -6.66 3.39 -21.87
N ARG A 419 -5.75 2.74 -22.59
CA ARG A 419 -5.90 1.33 -23.00
C ARG A 419 -5.02 0.42 -22.15
N LEU A 420 -5.46 -0.81 -21.93
CA LEU A 420 -4.64 -1.80 -21.24
C LEU A 420 -3.63 -2.43 -22.20
N SER A 421 -2.42 -2.67 -21.70
CA SER A 421 -1.43 -3.52 -22.38
C SER A 421 -1.84 -4.98 -22.32
N SER A 422 -1.18 -5.82 -23.13
CA SER A 422 -1.14 -7.25 -22.87
C SER A 422 -0.49 -7.50 -21.50
N PRO A 423 -0.95 -8.51 -20.74
CA PRO A 423 -0.26 -8.91 -19.51
C PRO A 423 1.19 -9.32 -19.78
N GLU A 424 2.09 -8.86 -18.94
CA GLU A 424 3.49 -9.23 -18.92
C GLU A 424 3.77 -10.12 -17.71
N HIS A 425 4.51 -11.19 -17.89
CA HIS A 425 5.00 -12.00 -16.79
C HIS A 425 6.37 -11.49 -16.34
N ARG A 426 6.50 -11.16 -15.06
CA ARG A 426 7.75 -10.74 -14.42
C ARG A 426 8.19 -11.81 -13.43
N ASP A 427 9.47 -12.05 -13.34
CA ASP A 427 10.01 -13.02 -12.38
C ASP A 427 9.60 -12.67 -10.96
N PRO A 428 8.85 -13.55 -10.25
CA PRO A 428 8.51 -13.35 -8.85
C PRO A 428 9.76 -13.47 -7.97
N VAL A 429 9.73 -12.86 -6.78
CA VAL A 429 10.88 -12.98 -5.86
C VAL A 429 10.93 -14.39 -5.26
N TYR A 430 9.95 -14.77 -4.48
CA TYR A 430 9.80 -16.13 -3.93
C TYR A 430 8.51 -16.21 -3.11
N ILE A 431 7.39 -16.60 -3.72
CA ILE A 431 6.06 -16.62 -3.10
C ILE A 431 5.96 -17.49 -1.83
N PRO A 432 6.71 -18.62 -1.68
CA PRO A 432 6.60 -19.42 -0.46
C PRO A 432 6.86 -18.62 0.82
N VAL A 433 7.86 -17.74 0.84
CA VAL A 433 8.10 -16.86 1.99
C VAL A 433 6.92 -15.93 2.24
N GLY A 434 6.42 -15.28 1.18
CA GLY A 434 5.29 -14.34 1.30
C GLY A 434 4.05 -14.98 1.89
N THR A 435 3.68 -16.18 1.40
CA THR A 435 2.48 -16.89 1.89
C THR A 435 2.63 -17.36 3.34
N PHE A 436 3.82 -17.82 3.76
CA PHE A 436 4.03 -18.24 5.14
C PHE A 436 4.13 -17.07 6.13
N ILE A 437 4.70 -15.92 5.75
CA ILE A 437 4.69 -14.72 6.60
C ILE A 437 3.27 -14.30 6.93
N THR A 438 2.40 -14.24 5.93
CA THR A 438 0.99 -13.86 6.13
C THR A 438 0.20 -14.95 6.87
N ALA A 439 0.53 -16.23 6.65
CA ALA A 439 -0.08 -17.34 7.38
C ALA A 439 0.25 -17.27 8.88
N TRP A 440 1.50 -17.06 9.24
CA TRP A 440 1.92 -16.88 10.64
C TRP A 440 1.32 -15.61 11.28
N ALA A 441 1.09 -14.56 10.48
CA ALA A 441 0.41 -13.37 10.95
C ALA A 441 -1.07 -13.67 11.27
N ARG A 442 -1.78 -14.38 10.38
CA ARG A 442 -3.16 -14.84 10.63
C ARG A 442 -3.23 -15.76 11.84
N ASP A 443 -2.32 -16.72 11.95
CA ASP A 443 -2.26 -17.64 13.09
C ASP A 443 -2.19 -16.87 14.42
N LYS A 444 -1.31 -15.87 14.52
CA LYS A 444 -1.22 -15.04 15.73
C LYS A 444 -2.50 -14.30 16.03
N THR A 445 -3.07 -13.60 15.05
CA THR A 445 -4.26 -12.77 15.25
C THR A 445 -5.48 -13.63 15.56
N ILE A 446 -5.70 -14.73 14.82
CA ILE A 446 -6.84 -15.63 15.02
C ILE A 446 -6.76 -16.34 16.37
N ARG A 447 -5.59 -16.86 16.75
CA ARG A 447 -5.43 -17.51 18.06
C ARG A 447 -5.64 -16.55 19.21
N SER A 448 -5.13 -15.32 19.09
CA SER A 448 -5.37 -14.29 20.12
C SER A 448 -6.85 -13.91 20.19
N ALA A 449 -7.53 -13.72 19.06
CA ALA A 449 -8.96 -13.46 19.02
C ALA A 449 -9.79 -14.61 19.59
N GLN A 450 -9.42 -15.86 19.25
CA GLN A 450 -10.09 -17.06 19.77
C GLN A 450 -9.96 -17.20 21.30
N GLN A 451 -8.79 -16.85 21.84
CA GLN A 451 -8.54 -16.89 23.28
C GLN A 451 -9.45 -15.93 24.06
N VAL A 452 -9.87 -14.84 23.43
CA VAL A 452 -10.75 -13.81 24.02
C VAL A 452 -12.12 -13.76 23.30
N TYR A 453 -12.59 -14.89 22.78
CA TYR A 453 -13.76 -15.00 21.92
C TYR A 453 -15.00 -14.25 22.42
N ASP A 454 -15.30 -14.34 23.71
CA ASP A 454 -16.49 -13.69 24.29
C ASP A 454 -16.44 -12.16 24.26
N ARG A 455 -15.23 -11.59 24.22
CA ARG A 455 -14.97 -10.15 24.16
C ARG A 455 -14.62 -9.66 22.76
N PHE A 456 -14.37 -10.57 21.84
CA PHE A 456 -13.88 -10.25 20.50
C PHE A 456 -14.95 -9.58 19.64
N LEU A 457 -14.63 -8.41 19.09
CA LEU A 457 -15.50 -7.62 18.22
C LEU A 457 -15.02 -7.63 16.77
N TYR A 458 -13.73 -7.30 16.59
CA TYR A 458 -13.18 -7.00 15.29
C TYR A 458 -11.66 -7.19 15.27
N ALA A 459 -11.15 -7.61 14.13
CA ALA A 459 -9.72 -7.65 13.84
C ALA A 459 -9.40 -7.06 12.48
N ASP A 460 -8.26 -6.38 12.36
CA ASP A 460 -7.70 -5.99 11.07
C ASP A 460 -6.18 -6.21 11.07
N THR A 461 -5.78 -7.33 10.53
CA THR A 461 -4.39 -7.75 10.32
C THR A 461 -3.60 -7.84 11.64
N ASP A 462 -3.25 -6.72 12.23
CA ASP A 462 -2.42 -6.56 13.43
C ASP A 462 -3.16 -5.94 14.61
N SER A 463 -4.46 -5.68 14.48
CA SER A 463 -5.28 -5.11 15.56
C SER A 463 -6.38 -6.04 16.03
N LEU A 464 -6.72 -5.96 17.33
CA LEU A 464 -7.88 -6.57 17.97
C LEU A 464 -8.68 -5.50 18.69
N HIS A 465 -9.99 -5.50 18.47
CA HIS A 465 -10.95 -4.65 19.18
C HIS A 465 -11.79 -5.54 20.10
N LEU A 466 -11.81 -5.21 21.39
CA LEU A 466 -12.39 -6.05 22.44
C LEU A 466 -13.36 -5.26 23.30
N ILE A 467 -14.43 -5.91 23.74
CA ILE A 467 -15.34 -5.35 24.75
C ILE A 467 -14.63 -5.30 26.10
N GLY A 468 -14.89 -4.22 26.88
CA GLY A 468 -14.32 -3.98 28.19
C GLY A 468 -12.90 -3.42 28.15
N THR A 469 -12.51 -2.76 29.22
CA THR A 469 -11.28 -1.94 29.29
C THR A 469 -10.07 -2.68 29.83
N GLU A 470 -10.27 -3.87 30.38
CA GLU A 470 -9.19 -4.65 30.99
C GLU A 470 -8.32 -5.35 29.92
N ILE A 471 -7.01 -5.35 30.13
CA ILE A 471 -6.09 -6.14 29.30
C ILE A 471 -6.38 -7.64 29.58
N PRO A 472 -6.62 -8.44 28.53
CA PRO A 472 -6.88 -9.88 28.73
C PRO A 472 -5.68 -10.64 29.29
N ASP A 473 -5.92 -11.51 30.23
CA ASP A 473 -4.92 -12.48 30.67
C ASP A 473 -4.53 -13.41 29.51
N GLY A 474 -3.24 -13.77 29.45
CA GLY A 474 -2.71 -14.69 28.45
C GLY A 474 -2.29 -14.05 27.11
N LEU A 475 -2.63 -12.79 26.86
CA LEU A 475 -2.03 -12.03 25.75
C LEU A 475 -0.77 -11.31 26.22
N GLU A 476 0.36 -11.57 25.55
CA GLU A 476 1.60 -10.84 25.85
C GLU A 476 1.46 -9.38 25.40
N VAL A 477 1.30 -8.47 26.34
CA VAL A 477 1.19 -7.03 26.08
C VAL A 477 2.46 -6.32 26.53
N HIS A 478 3.07 -5.55 25.59
CA HIS A 478 4.31 -4.80 25.86
C HIS A 478 4.38 -3.56 24.96
N PRO A 479 4.82 -2.40 25.47
CA PRO A 479 4.80 -1.14 24.71
C PRO A 479 5.67 -1.13 23.44
N SER A 480 6.74 -1.93 23.39
CA SER A 480 7.72 -1.87 22.28
C SER A 480 8.30 -3.23 21.84
N LYS A 481 8.05 -4.33 22.55
CA LYS A 481 8.59 -5.65 22.20
C LYS A 481 8.04 -6.10 20.84
N LEU A 482 8.93 -6.43 19.92
CA LEU A 482 8.59 -6.90 18.58
C LEU A 482 7.67 -8.13 18.63
N GLY A 483 6.50 -8.05 18.00
CA GLY A 483 5.52 -9.13 17.95
C GLY A 483 4.61 -9.26 19.18
N ALA A 484 4.83 -8.51 20.26
CA ALA A 484 3.89 -8.42 21.37
C ALA A 484 2.72 -7.49 21.04
N TRP A 485 1.58 -7.73 21.65
CA TRP A 485 0.45 -6.80 21.63
C TRP A 485 0.81 -5.52 22.39
N LYS A 486 0.26 -4.42 21.97
CA LYS A 486 0.36 -3.10 22.61
C LYS A 486 -1.04 -2.54 22.78
N HIS A 487 -1.33 -1.97 23.94
CA HIS A 487 -2.54 -1.18 24.13
C HIS A 487 -2.42 0.09 23.25
N GLU A 488 -3.30 0.21 22.26
CA GLU A 488 -3.29 1.35 21.32
C GLU A 488 -4.24 2.46 21.79
N SER A 489 -5.47 2.11 22.16
CA SER A 489 -6.47 3.04 22.64
C SER A 489 -7.58 2.34 23.44
N THR A 490 -8.32 3.13 24.20
CA THR A 490 -9.59 2.76 24.83
C THR A 490 -10.68 3.58 24.17
N PHE A 491 -11.75 2.96 23.74
CA PHE A 491 -12.94 3.63 23.21
C PHE A 491 -14.09 3.60 24.22
N GLU A 492 -14.86 4.68 24.23
CA GLU A 492 -16.06 4.85 25.08
C GLU A 492 -17.28 4.17 24.46
N ARG A 493 -17.32 4.14 23.13
CA ARG A 493 -18.38 3.58 22.31
C ARG A 493 -17.85 3.23 20.93
N ALA A 494 -18.36 2.15 20.32
CA ALA A 494 -17.99 1.75 18.95
C ALA A 494 -19.20 1.19 18.19
N ARG A 495 -19.13 1.25 16.85
CA ARG A 495 -20.04 0.56 15.93
C ARG A 495 -19.26 0.01 14.76
N PHE A 496 -19.34 -1.29 14.56
CA PHE A 496 -18.70 -2.01 13.44
C PHE A 496 -19.79 -2.41 12.45
N LEU A 497 -19.69 -1.99 11.20
CA LEU A 497 -20.66 -2.38 10.16
C LEU A 497 -20.18 -3.62 9.41
N ARG A 498 -18.91 -3.64 9.00
CA ARG A 498 -18.24 -4.71 8.28
C ARG A 498 -16.73 -4.56 8.35
N GLN A 499 -16.04 -5.44 7.64
CA GLN A 499 -14.58 -5.33 7.47
C GLN A 499 -14.19 -3.94 6.96
N LYS A 500 -13.21 -3.32 7.64
CA LYS A 500 -12.67 -1.99 7.33
C LYS A 500 -13.74 -0.88 7.28
N CYS A 501 -14.83 -1.03 8.06
CA CYS A 501 -15.90 -0.03 8.16
C CYS A 501 -16.48 0.00 9.58
N TYR A 502 -15.98 0.94 10.39
CA TYR A 502 -16.38 1.13 11.79
C TYR A 502 -16.11 2.55 12.27
N ILE A 503 -16.75 2.92 13.37
CA ILE A 503 -16.49 4.16 14.12
C ILE A 503 -16.24 3.85 15.58
N GLU A 504 -15.37 4.64 16.21
CA GLU A 504 -15.02 4.57 17.63
C GLU A 504 -15.01 5.98 18.22
N GLN A 505 -15.53 6.13 19.42
CA GLN A 505 -15.37 7.35 20.20
C GLN A 505 -14.18 7.19 21.13
N ILE A 506 -13.16 8.02 20.97
CA ILE A 506 -11.91 7.97 21.74
C ILE A 506 -11.62 9.39 22.24
N ASP A 507 -11.50 9.56 23.55
CA ASP A 507 -11.30 10.88 24.19
C ASP A 507 -12.35 11.92 23.72
N GLY A 508 -13.61 11.49 23.64
CA GLY A 508 -14.74 12.32 23.20
C GLY A 508 -14.75 12.65 21.69
N LYS A 509 -13.77 12.16 20.90
CA LYS A 509 -13.69 12.39 19.45
C LYS A 509 -14.09 11.15 18.67
N LEU A 510 -14.81 11.37 17.57
CA LEU A 510 -15.19 10.29 16.65
C LEU A 510 -14.01 9.96 15.73
N LYS A 511 -13.52 8.73 15.83
CA LYS A 511 -12.54 8.15 14.90
C LYS A 511 -13.31 7.32 13.88
N VAL A 512 -13.11 7.62 12.59
CA VAL A 512 -13.78 6.94 11.48
C VAL A 512 -12.77 6.08 10.73
N THR A 513 -13.12 4.84 10.48
CA THR A 513 -12.41 3.94 9.57
C THR A 513 -13.44 3.38 8.59
N CYS A 514 -13.32 3.72 7.32
CA CYS A 514 -14.19 3.18 6.28
C CYS A 514 -13.42 3.04 4.97
N ALA A 515 -13.22 1.80 4.52
CA ALA A 515 -12.50 1.53 3.29
C ALA A 515 -13.14 2.23 2.09
N GLY A 516 -12.33 2.99 1.36
CA GLY A 516 -12.77 3.79 0.22
C GLY A 516 -13.37 5.15 0.58
N MET A 517 -13.44 5.49 1.87
CA MET A 517 -13.85 6.82 2.34
C MET A 517 -12.62 7.71 2.51
N PRO A 518 -12.49 8.82 1.77
CA PRO A 518 -11.44 9.81 1.98
C PRO A 518 -11.51 10.47 3.37
N GLU A 519 -10.38 10.86 3.93
CA GLU A 519 -10.29 11.46 5.28
C GLU A 519 -11.18 12.71 5.42
N ARG A 520 -11.31 13.52 4.34
CA ARG A 520 -12.21 14.69 4.34
C ARG A 520 -13.70 14.37 4.52
N CYS A 521 -14.13 13.14 4.23
CA CYS A 521 -15.51 12.73 4.49
C CYS A 521 -15.78 12.48 5.98
N HIS A 522 -14.73 12.27 6.78
CA HIS A 522 -14.86 11.89 8.19
C HIS A 522 -15.54 12.97 9.02
N GLU A 523 -15.39 14.26 8.68
CA GLU A 523 -16.03 15.38 9.36
C GLU A 523 -17.57 15.39 9.22
N PHE A 524 -18.10 14.74 8.18
CA PHE A 524 -19.53 14.60 7.93
C PHE A 524 -20.13 13.33 8.54
N VAL A 525 -19.31 12.46 9.12
CA VAL A 525 -19.76 11.22 9.75
C VAL A 525 -20.23 11.50 11.17
N THR A 526 -21.43 11.02 11.50
CA THR A 526 -22.02 11.08 12.84
C THR A 526 -22.51 9.70 13.26
N TRP A 527 -22.89 9.53 14.52
CA TRP A 527 -23.49 8.29 15.00
C TRP A 527 -24.79 7.95 14.29
N GLU A 528 -25.56 8.96 13.91
CA GLU A 528 -26.89 8.84 13.28
C GLU A 528 -26.79 8.40 11.82
N ASN A 529 -25.77 8.91 11.09
CA ASN A 529 -25.62 8.63 9.66
C ASN A 529 -24.60 7.52 9.34
N PHE A 530 -23.99 6.89 10.35
CA PHE A 530 -23.07 5.79 10.10
C PHE A 530 -23.78 4.45 10.09
N HIS A 531 -24.36 4.08 8.95
CA HIS A 531 -25.06 2.82 8.70
C HIS A 531 -24.92 2.41 7.22
N ILE A 532 -25.19 1.15 6.91
CA ILE A 532 -25.22 0.66 5.54
C ILE A 532 -26.27 1.43 4.72
N GLY A 533 -25.93 1.84 3.53
CA GLY A 533 -26.75 2.65 2.63
C GLY A 533 -26.67 4.17 2.84
N ALA A 534 -26.02 4.64 3.91
CA ALA A 534 -25.86 6.07 4.15
C ALA A 534 -24.98 6.74 3.08
N GLU A 535 -25.34 7.95 2.71
CA GLU A 535 -24.58 8.80 1.82
C GLU A 535 -23.81 9.86 2.61
N ILE A 536 -22.49 9.85 2.49
CA ILE A 536 -21.59 10.79 3.17
C ILE A 536 -21.01 11.74 2.13
N PRO A 537 -21.13 13.07 2.28
CA PRO A 537 -20.56 14.05 1.38
C PRO A 537 -19.02 14.10 1.47
N GLY A 538 -18.39 14.86 0.59
CA GLY A 538 -16.96 15.15 0.66
C GLY A 538 -16.07 14.22 -0.16
N LYS A 539 -16.58 13.19 -0.84
CA LYS A 539 -15.78 12.36 -1.74
C LYS A 539 -15.45 13.13 -3.01
N LEU A 540 -14.16 13.19 -3.37
CA LEU A 540 -13.72 13.71 -4.66
C LEU A 540 -13.57 12.57 -5.68
N LYS A 541 -14.18 12.73 -6.82
CA LYS A 541 -14.04 11.83 -7.96
C LYS A 541 -13.17 12.50 -9.02
N HIS A 542 -12.15 11.78 -9.49
CA HIS A 542 -11.37 12.17 -10.65
C HIS A 542 -12.23 12.02 -11.92
N THR A 543 -12.41 13.10 -12.66
CA THR A 543 -13.08 13.11 -13.95
C THR A 543 -12.13 13.72 -14.97
N HIS A 544 -11.84 12.98 -16.05
CA HIS A 544 -11.03 13.49 -17.14
C HIS A 544 -11.84 14.54 -17.90
N VAL A 545 -11.20 15.65 -18.14
CA VAL A 545 -11.73 16.79 -18.92
C VAL A 545 -10.62 17.31 -19.82
N PRO A 546 -10.93 18.09 -20.88
CA PRO A 546 -9.89 18.78 -21.64
C PRO A 546 -8.95 19.56 -20.74
N GLY A 547 -7.65 19.47 -20.98
CA GLY A 547 -6.62 20.07 -20.12
C GLY A 547 -6.02 19.15 -19.06
N GLY A 548 -6.78 18.15 -18.58
CA GLY A 548 -6.29 17.24 -17.54
C GLY A 548 -7.39 16.53 -16.77
N VAL A 549 -7.44 16.73 -15.45
CA VAL A 549 -8.37 16.07 -14.55
C VAL A 549 -9.03 17.06 -13.58
N LEU A 550 -10.31 16.86 -13.35
CA LEU A 550 -11.11 17.62 -12.38
C LEU A 550 -11.45 16.74 -11.18
N LEU A 551 -11.39 17.32 -9.98
CA LEU A 551 -11.91 16.70 -8.76
C LEU A 551 -13.33 17.21 -8.51
N ALA A 552 -14.33 16.40 -8.88
CA ALA A 552 -15.74 16.71 -8.62
C ALA A 552 -16.21 16.07 -7.31
N GLU A 553 -16.93 16.83 -6.50
CA GLU A 553 -17.50 16.29 -5.27
C GLU A 553 -18.70 15.38 -5.60
N THR A 554 -18.70 14.21 -4.98
CA THR A 554 -19.78 13.22 -5.07
C THR A 554 -20.05 12.64 -3.70
N PRO A 555 -21.29 12.22 -3.38
CA PRO A 555 -21.53 11.47 -2.14
C PRO A 555 -20.82 10.10 -2.20
N LEU A 556 -20.40 9.64 -1.02
CA LEU A 556 -19.92 8.28 -0.83
C LEU A 556 -21.03 7.47 -0.16
N THR A 557 -21.48 6.40 -0.79
CA THR A 557 -22.43 5.46 -0.17
C THR A 557 -21.67 4.41 0.62
N ILE A 558 -22.00 4.24 1.90
CA ILE A 558 -21.50 3.14 2.73
C ILE A 558 -22.20 1.85 2.26
N ARG A 559 -21.44 0.97 1.60
CA ARG A 559 -21.97 -0.29 1.04
C ARG A 559 -21.78 -1.46 2.00
N GLU A 560 -22.54 -2.53 1.76
CA GLU A 560 -22.37 -3.83 2.43
C GLU A 560 -20.99 -4.42 2.25
#